data_0a3ee615d75fb239d0b8989dfde75c1c
#
_entry.id   0a3ee615d75fb239d0b8989dfde75c1c
#
_cell.length_a   1.000
_cell.length_b   1.000
_cell.length_c   1.000
_cell.angle_alpha   90.00
_cell.angle_beta   90.00
_cell.angle_gamma   90.00
#
_symmetry.space_group_name_H-M   'P 1'
#
loop_
_entity.id
_entity.type
_entity.pdbx_description
1 polymer ?
#
loop_
_entity_poly.entity_id
_entity_poly.type
_entity_poly.pdbx_seq_one_letter_code
_entity_poly.pdbx_strand_id
1 'polypeptide(L)'
;MPLFKSRLLALGLSLTALLPLPASAQSKISLIRDAEIENTLRVYGTPIFLSAGLVPEDVRLHIVSDARLNAFVAGGQRMFLHTGLLVRAEHPGQVIGVMAHETGHIAGGHLARAYEALRNANAQAI
;
A
#
# COMPACT_ATOMS: atom_id res chain seq x y z
N MET A 1 -48.25 -34.62 -56.04
CA MET A 1 -47.86 -34.98 -54.68
C MET A 1 -46.72 -34.06 -54.26
N PRO A 2 -46.92 -33.07 -53.39
CA PRO A 2 -45.81 -32.22 -52.98
C PRO A 2 -45.05 -32.89 -51.82
N LEU A 3 -43.76 -33.03 -52.05
CA LEU A 3 -42.83 -33.54 -51.06
C LEU A 3 -42.58 -32.44 -49.95
N PHE A 4 -43.02 -32.78 -48.75
CA PHE A 4 -42.73 -31.99 -47.53
C PHE A 4 -41.26 -32.12 -47.22
N LYS A 5 -40.49 -31.06 -47.47
CA LYS A 5 -39.11 -30.95 -47.00
C LYS A 5 -39.10 -30.39 -45.57
N SER A 6 -38.98 -31.27 -44.61
CA SER A 6 -38.76 -30.94 -43.22
C SER A 6 -37.39 -30.26 -43.08
N ARG A 7 -37.37 -28.97 -42.83
CA ARG A 7 -36.15 -28.25 -42.42
C ARG A 7 -35.98 -28.45 -40.92
N LEU A 8 -35.06 -29.32 -40.53
CA LEU A 8 -34.57 -29.40 -39.17
C LEU A 8 -33.74 -28.13 -38.89
N LEU A 9 -34.30 -27.25 -38.06
CA LEU A 9 -33.58 -26.13 -37.47
C LEU A 9 -32.70 -26.72 -36.37
N ALA A 10 -31.39 -26.82 -36.62
CA ALA A 10 -30.43 -27.15 -35.59
C ALA A 10 -30.25 -25.92 -34.69
N LEU A 11 -30.85 -25.98 -33.51
CA LEU A 11 -30.64 -24.99 -32.46
C LEU A 11 -29.26 -25.23 -31.85
N GLY A 12 -28.25 -24.48 -32.33
CA GLY A 12 -26.91 -24.50 -31.77
C GLY A 12 -26.90 -23.85 -30.37
N LEU A 13 -26.88 -24.69 -29.34
CA LEU A 13 -26.70 -24.26 -27.96
C LEU A 13 -25.23 -23.83 -27.77
N SER A 14 -24.98 -22.53 -27.90
CA SER A 14 -23.65 -21.95 -27.63
C SER A 14 -23.42 -21.95 -26.12
N LEU A 15 -22.68 -22.94 -25.64
CA LEU A 15 -22.22 -23.02 -24.26
C LEU A 15 -21.02 -22.04 -24.10
N THR A 16 -21.31 -20.81 -23.75
CA THR A 16 -20.29 -19.85 -23.34
C THR A 16 -19.68 -20.32 -22.03
N ALA A 17 -18.49 -20.93 -22.11
CA ALA A 17 -17.71 -21.26 -20.94
C ALA A 17 -17.29 -19.95 -20.22
N LEU A 18 -17.91 -19.68 -19.07
CA LEU A 18 -17.47 -18.63 -18.15
C LEU A 18 -16.13 -19.07 -17.59
N LEU A 19 -15.03 -18.60 -18.20
CA LEU A 19 -13.71 -18.77 -17.62
C LEU A 19 -13.63 -17.90 -16.35
N PRO A 20 -13.27 -18.46 -15.20
CA PRO A 20 -13.05 -17.64 -14.01
C PRO A 20 -11.88 -16.71 -14.29
N LEU A 21 -12.12 -15.40 -14.20
CA LEU A 21 -11.06 -14.41 -14.20
C LEU A 21 -10.16 -14.69 -13.01
N PRO A 22 -8.82 -14.68 -13.18
CA PRO A 22 -7.93 -14.84 -12.06
C PRO A 22 -8.22 -13.71 -11.06
N ALA A 23 -8.63 -14.07 -9.85
CA ALA A 23 -8.74 -13.12 -8.75
C ALA A 23 -7.37 -12.49 -8.59
N SER A 24 -7.25 -11.19 -8.82
CA SER A 24 -6.04 -10.45 -8.54
C SER A 24 -5.72 -10.66 -7.07
N ALA A 25 -4.69 -11.45 -6.79
CA ALA A 25 -4.20 -11.64 -5.45
C ALA A 25 -3.72 -10.27 -4.96
N GLN A 26 -4.54 -9.58 -4.15
CA GLN A 26 -4.10 -8.42 -3.42
C GLN A 26 -2.89 -8.86 -2.61
N SER A 27 -1.73 -8.33 -2.93
CA SER A 27 -0.51 -8.61 -2.19
C SER A 27 -0.71 -8.09 -0.76
N LYS A 28 -0.97 -9.01 0.16
CA LYS A 28 -1.07 -8.68 1.57
C LYS A 28 0.29 -8.17 2.02
N ILE A 29 0.33 -6.98 2.60
CA ILE A 29 1.54 -6.45 3.23
C ILE A 29 1.85 -7.37 4.41
N SER A 30 3.01 -8.03 4.34
CA SER A 30 3.49 -8.90 5.43
C SER A 30 4.32 -8.06 6.39
N LEU A 31 3.84 -7.91 7.62
CA LEU A 31 4.53 -7.18 8.67
C LEU A 31 5.39 -8.12 9.50
N ILE A 32 6.59 -7.65 9.84
CA ILE A 32 7.48 -8.30 10.80
C ILE A 32 7.37 -7.57 12.14
N ARG A 33 7.34 -8.34 13.21
CA ARG A 33 7.43 -7.83 14.59
C ARG A 33 8.77 -8.27 15.16
N ASP A 34 9.64 -7.29 15.36
CA ASP A 34 10.96 -7.47 15.96
C ASP A 34 11.22 -6.29 16.90
N ALA A 35 11.21 -6.59 18.19
CA ALA A 35 11.28 -5.56 19.23
C ALA A 35 12.62 -4.80 19.22
N GLU A 36 13.71 -5.46 18.86
CA GLU A 36 15.04 -4.84 18.81
C GLU A 36 15.15 -3.86 17.64
N ILE A 37 14.72 -4.28 16.45
CA ILE A 37 14.70 -3.42 15.27
C ILE A 37 13.70 -2.28 15.47
N GLU A 38 12.49 -2.57 15.96
CA GLU A 38 11.48 -1.55 16.23
C GLU A 38 11.98 -0.50 17.23
N ASN A 39 12.68 -0.93 18.30
CA ASN A 39 13.28 -0.01 19.28
C ASN A 39 14.39 0.83 18.65
N THR A 40 15.26 0.23 17.84
CA THR A 40 16.33 0.95 17.14
C THR A 40 15.75 2.02 16.22
N LEU A 41 14.74 1.68 15.42
CA LEU A 41 14.05 2.64 14.56
C LEU A 41 13.36 3.74 15.37
N ARG A 42 12.83 3.41 16.54
CA ARG A 42 12.23 4.38 17.46
C ARG A 42 13.27 5.37 17.98
N VAL A 43 14.44 4.89 18.37
CA VAL A 43 15.56 5.74 18.78
C VAL A 43 15.99 6.70 17.66
N TYR A 44 16.07 6.22 16.43
CA TYR A 44 16.40 7.07 15.27
C TYR A 44 15.29 8.07 14.96
N GLY A 45 14.03 7.65 15.02
CA GLY A 45 12.89 8.46 14.63
C GLY A 45 12.51 9.55 15.62
N THR A 46 12.66 9.30 16.91
CA THR A 46 12.20 10.24 17.97
C THR A 46 12.71 11.68 17.76
N PRO A 47 14.01 11.94 17.59
CA PRO A 47 14.47 13.32 17.37
C PRO A 47 13.97 13.91 16.05
N ILE A 48 13.79 13.09 15.03
CA ILE A 48 13.25 13.52 13.72
C ILE A 48 11.81 13.97 13.88
N PHE A 49 10.98 13.16 14.55
CA PHE A 49 9.56 13.44 14.79
C PHE A 49 9.38 14.72 15.60
N LEU A 50 10.15 14.88 16.67
CA LEU A 50 10.14 16.10 17.49
C LEU A 50 10.53 17.33 16.68
N SER A 51 11.58 17.25 15.84
CA SER A 51 12.01 18.34 14.98
C SER A 51 10.93 18.74 13.95
N ALA A 52 10.08 17.81 13.55
CA ALA A 52 8.99 18.04 12.62
C ALA A 52 7.69 18.50 13.31
N GLY A 53 7.71 18.70 14.64
CA GLY A 53 6.53 19.09 15.41
C GLY A 53 5.53 17.97 15.62
N LEU A 54 5.96 16.71 15.46
CA LEU A 54 5.10 15.54 15.70
C LEU A 54 5.29 15.02 17.13
N VAL A 55 4.26 14.38 17.64
CA VAL A 55 4.33 13.61 18.89
C VAL A 55 4.89 12.23 18.55
N PRO A 56 6.08 11.84 19.05
CA PRO A 56 6.72 10.58 18.64
C PRO A 56 5.88 9.34 18.90
N GLU A 57 5.07 9.33 19.95
CA GLU A 57 4.19 8.22 20.35
C GLU A 57 3.05 8.00 19.35
N ASP A 58 2.65 9.05 18.62
CA ASP A 58 1.59 8.97 17.61
C ASP A 58 2.10 8.41 16.28
N VAL A 59 3.42 8.46 16.03
CA VAL A 59 4.03 7.89 14.83
C VAL A 59 4.24 6.39 15.01
N ARG A 60 3.51 5.60 14.23
CA ARG A 60 3.59 4.14 14.28
C ARG A 60 4.57 3.62 13.24
N LEU A 61 5.60 2.90 13.71
CA LEU A 61 6.61 2.28 12.86
C LEU A 61 6.21 0.83 12.56
N HIS A 62 6.35 0.43 11.29
CA HIS A 62 6.07 -0.92 10.83
C HIS A 62 7.22 -1.41 9.95
N ILE A 63 7.62 -2.66 10.12
CA ILE A 63 8.61 -3.32 9.28
C ILE A 63 7.86 -4.21 8.30
N VAL A 64 8.09 -4.00 7.01
CA VAL A 64 7.48 -4.78 5.94
C VAL A 64 8.48 -5.82 5.43
N SER A 65 8.06 -7.09 5.40
CA SER A 65 8.85 -8.17 4.78
C SER A 65 8.81 -8.02 3.27
N ASP A 66 9.74 -7.24 2.74
CA ASP A 66 9.85 -6.98 1.30
C ASP A 66 11.30 -6.62 0.96
N ALA A 67 11.87 -7.31 -0.01
CA ALA A 67 13.27 -7.13 -0.42
C ALA A 67 13.52 -5.83 -1.21
N ARG A 68 12.49 -5.10 -1.60
CA ARG A 68 12.64 -3.83 -2.32
C ARG A 68 13.21 -2.75 -1.39
N LEU A 69 14.02 -1.88 -1.97
CA LEU A 69 14.52 -0.69 -1.27
C LEU A 69 13.40 0.36 -1.24
N ASN A 70 12.62 0.39 -0.18
CA ASN A 70 11.49 1.30 -0.06
C ASN A 70 11.13 1.63 1.38
N ALA A 71 10.51 2.78 1.56
CA ALA A 71 9.73 3.18 2.74
C ALA A 71 8.57 4.04 2.28
N PHE A 72 7.51 4.10 3.06
CA PHE A 72 6.35 4.94 2.76
C PHE A 72 5.55 5.25 4.02
N VAL A 73 4.72 6.28 3.95
CA VAL A 73 3.78 6.63 4.99
C VAL A 73 2.35 6.42 4.54
N ALA A 74 1.47 6.12 5.47
CA ALA A 74 0.05 5.96 5.24
C ALA A 74 -0.75 6.78 6.27
N GLY A 75 -2.06 6.89 6.05
CA GLY A 75 -2.95 7.64 6.94
C GLY A 75 -2.83 7.23 8.40
N GLY A 76 -3.02 8.17 9.32
CA GLY A 76 -2.88 7.94 10.77
C GLY A 76 -1.42 7.89 11.23
N GLN A 77 -0.52 8.61 10.59
CA GLN A 77 0.89 8.73 10.95
C GLN A 77 1.61 7.37 11.05
N ARG A 78 1.38 6.50 10.08
CA ARG A 78 2.02 5.20 9.99
C ARG A 78 3.16 5.24 8.99
N MET A 79 4.35 4.86 9.42
CA MET A 79 5.56 4.76 8.61
C MET A 79 5.94 3.29 8.43
N PHE A 80 6.11 2.88 7.19
CA PHE A 80 6.44 1.52 6.80
C PHE A 80 7.85 1.49 6.20
N LEU A 81 8.72 0.68 6.77
CA LEU A 81 10.09 0.48 6.29
C LEU A 81 10.25 -0.95 5.80
N HIS A 82 10.69 -1.12 4.56
CA HIS A 82 10.93 -2.44 3.99
C HIS A 82 12.23 -3.05 4.54
N THR A 83 12.23 -4.36 4.73
CA THR A 83 13.45 -5.09 5.11
C THR A 83 14.58 -4.87 4.11
N GLY A 84 14.25 -4.70 2.81
CA GLY A 84 15.23 -4.40 1.77
C GLY A 84 15.99 -3.09 2.00
N LEU A 85 15.36 -2.07 2.59
CA LEU A 85 16.03 -0.84 3.01
C LEU A 85 17.00 -1.12 4.17
N LEU A 86 16.52 -1.82 5.20
CA LEU A 86 17.30 -2.07 6.42
C LEU A 86 18.53 -2.95 6.15
N VAL A 87 18.39 -3.95 5.28
CA VAL A 87 19.50 -4.86 4.92
C VAL A 87 20.55 -4.20 4.03
N ARG A 88 20.13 -3.29 3.15
CA ARG A 88 21.04 -2.63 2.19
C ARG A 88 21.69 -1.36 2.71
N ALA A 89 21.19 -0.81 3.80
CA ALA A 89 21.79 0.37 4.41
C ALA A 89 23.21 0.05 4.89
N GLU A 90 24.19 0.78 4.40
CA GLU A 90 25.60 0.61 4.75
C GLU A 90 25.93 1.24 6.09
N HIS A 91 25.12 2.25 6.51
CA HIS A 91 25.26 2.92 7.80
C HIS A 91 23.91 3.51 8.24
N PRO A 92 23.73 3.75 9.55
CA PRO A 92 22.46 4.23 10.11
C PRO A 92 21.94 5.53 9.49
N GLY A 93 22.83 6.41 9.06
CA GLY A 93 22.45 7.70 8.45
C GLY A 93 21.59 7.56 7.19
N GLN A 94 21.72 6.47 6.45
CA GLN A 94 20.87 6.22 5.27
C GLN A 94 19.43 5.92 5.70
N VAL A 95 19.24 5.13 6.74
CA VAL A 95 17.90 4.84 7.30
C VAL A 95 17.30 6.11 7.90
N ILE A 96 18.09 6.86 8.69
CA ILE A 96 17.68 8.13 9.30
C ILE A 96 17.24 9.14 8.23
N GLY A 97 17.99 9.25 7.13
CA GLY A 97 17.64 10.13 6.01
C GLY A 97 16.30 9.79 5.35
N VAL A 98 16.04 8.50 5.14
CA VAL A 98 14.75 8.02 4.61
C VAL A 98 13.64 8.31 5.61
N MET A 99 13.85 8.03 6.90
CA MET A 99 12.86 8.34 7.94
C MET A 99 12.55 9.83 8.02
N ALA A 100 13.56 10.69 7.86
CA ALA A 100 13.36 12.14 7.82
C ALA A 100 12.51 12.56 6.62
N HIS A 101 12.74 11.97 5.45
CA HIS A 101 11.95 12.21 4.25
C HIS A 101 10.48 11.83 4.45
N GLU A 102 10.24 10.63 4.96
CA GLU A 102 8.88 10.15 5.24
C GLU A 102 8.19 10.97 6.33
N THR A 103 8.94 11.41 7.34
CA THR A 103 8.43 12.33 8.39
C THR A 103 7.97 13.65 7.79
N GLY A 104 8.69 14.16 6.79
CA GLY A 104 8.28 15.35 6.04
C GLY A 104 6.93 15.19 5.37
N HIS A 105 6.62 14.01 4.84
CA HIS A 105 5.29 13.72 4.28
C HIS A 105 4.19 13.71 5.34
N ILE A 106 4.46 13.15 6.52
CA ILE A 106 3.51 13.18 7.64
C ILE A 106 3.25 14.63 8.09
N ALA A 107 4.32 15.37 8.40
CA ALA A 107 4.24 16.74 8.91
C ALA A 107 3.62 17.70 7.88
N GLY A 108 3.89 17.50 6.60
CA GLY A 108 3.31 18.28 5.52
C GLY A 108 1.83 18.03 5.29
N GLY A 109 1.24 17.01 5.91
CA GLY A 109 -0.18 16.66 5.78
C GLY A 109 -0.59 16.26 4.36
N HIS A 110 0.32 15.80 3.53
CA HIS A 110 0.07 15.48 2.12
C HIS A 110 -1.02 14.42 1.96
N LEU A 111 -1.01 13.39 2.81
CA LEU A 111 -2.01 12.32 2.78
C LEU A 111 -3.40 12.82 3.21
N ALA A 112 -3.46 13.67 4.23
CA ALA A 112 -4.71 14.27 4.68
C ALA A 112 -5.33 15.14 3.58
N ARG A 113 -4.52 16.00 2.95
CA ARG A 113 -4.97 16.86 1.84
C ARG A 113 -5.41 16.05 0.62
N ALA A 114 -4.69 14.99 0.26
CA ALA A 114 -5.07 14.11 -0.84
C ALA A 114 -6.40 13.41 -0.56
N TYR A 115 -6.61 12.93 0.65
CA TYR A 115 -7.86 12.31 1.06
C TYR A 115 -9.04 13.31 1.02
N GLU A 116 -8.87 14.51 1.53
CA GLU A 116 -9.88 15.57 1.47
C GLU A 116 -10.22 15.96 0.03
N ALA A 117 -9.22 16.08 -0.84
CA ALA A 117 -9.42 16.38 -2.25
C ALA A 117 -10.25 15.29 -2.95
N LEU A 118 -9.96 14.02 -2.71
CA LEU A 118 -10.72 12.90 -3.24
C LEU A 118 -12.16 12.87 -2.72
N ARG A 119 -12.34 13.09 -1.43
CA ARG A 119 -13.68 13.15 -0.82
C ARG A 119 -14.52 14.27 -1.40
N ASN A 120 -13.93 15.46 -1.58
CA ASN A 120 -14.62 16.61 -2.15
C ASN A 120 -14.96 16.40 -3.63
N ALA A 121 -14.06 15.78 -4.41
CA ALA A 121 -14.33 15.44 -5.80
C ALA A 121 -15.50 14.45 -5.93
N ASN A 122 -15.56 13.43 -5.07
CA ASN A 122 -16.67 12.48 -5.05
C ASN A 122 -17.99 13.13 -4.64
N ALA A 123 -17.97 14.09 -3.71
CA ALA A 123 -19.17 14.82 -3.28
C ALA A 123 -19.73 15.74 -4.37
N GLN A 124 -18.90 16.19 -5.32
CA GLN A 124 -19.32 17.01 -6.45
C GLN A 124 -19.81 16.19 -7.65
N ALA A 125 -19.60 14.89 -7.64
CA ALA A 125 -19.97 13.97 -8.72
C ALA A 125 -21.41 13.39 -8.57
N ILE A 126 -22.13 13.78 -7.52
CA ILE A 126 -23.51 13.40 -7.24
C ILE A 126 -24.41 14.59 -7.55
#